data_4943b89dd743df6d924cf585d2e0a8d9
#
_entry.id   4943b89dd743df6d924cf585d2e0a8d9
#
_cell.length_a   1.000
_cell.length_b   1.000
_cell.length_c   1.000
_cell.angle_alpha   90.00
_cell.angle_beta   90.00
_cell.angle_gamma   90.00
#
_symmetry.space_group_name_H-M   'P 1'
#
loop_
_entity.id
_entity.type
_entity.pdbx_description
1 polymer ?
#
loop_
_entity_poly.entity_id
_entity_poly.type
_entity_poly.pdbx_seq_one_letter_code
_entity_poly.pdbx_strand_id
1 'polypeptide(L)'
;MKKLIQSSILLLVLSAGIHSAFAQKYFTKTGSVNFFSKTSLENIDATNKKATCVIDSKTGQIEIALLMKAFEFEKALMQEHFNENYVESDKFPKATFKGNITNITSVNFTKDGSYPVDITGKLTMHGVTKDMKTKGSIVVKSGKINATTEFQVLLADYHIEIPAVVEDKIQKSIKISATLWLEQLAQ
;
A
#
# COMPACT_ATOMS: atom_id res chain seq x y z
N MET A 1 -66.09 38.48 29.63
CA MET A 1 -64.69 38.83 29.46
C MET A 1 -63.92 37.53 29.34
N LYS A 2 -63.64 37.10 28.10
CA LYS A 2 -62.95 35.86 27.80
C LYS A 2 -61.51 36.17 27.52
N LYS A 3 -60.59 35.72 28.36
CA LYS A 3 -59.14 35.82 28.14
C LYS A 3 -58.71 34.74 27.18
N LEU A 4 -58.23 35.17 26.02
CA LEU A 4 -57.54 34.32 25.07
C LEU A 4 -56.12 34.06 25.58
N ILE A 5 -55.82 32.82 25.88
CA ILE A 5 -54.47 32.33 26.13
C ILE A 5 -53.86 31.93 24.80
N GLN A 6 -52.92 32.72 24.28
CA GLN A 6 -52.12 32.37 23.13
C GLN A 6 -50.97 31.45 23.61
N SER A 7 -51.11 30.18 23.32
CA SER A 7 -50.00 29.20 23.46
C SER A 7 -49.03 29.36 22.29
N SER A 8 -47.91 30.01 22.48
CA SER A 8 -46.80 30.05 21.53
C SER A 8 -46.05 28.70 21.65
N ILE A 9 -46.33 27.82 20.70
CA ILE A 9 -45.53 26.59 20.50
C ILE A 9 -44.25 27.01 19.82
N LEU A 10 -43.16 27.10 20.60
CA LEU A 10 -41.79 27.28 20.13
C LEU A 10 -41.33 25.95 19.51
N LEU A 11 -41.44 25.85 18.17
CA LEU A 11 -40.94 24.72 17.40
C LEU A 11 -39.41 24.80 17.35
N LEU A 12 -38.74 24.13 18.31
CA LEU A 12 -37.31 23.98 18.30
C LEU A 12 -36.91 22.97 17.21
N VAL A 13 -36.66 23.48 16.00
CA VAL A 13 -36.10 22.66 14.91
C VAL A 13 -34.66 22.29 15.29
N LEU A 14 -34.52 21.12 15.87
CA LEU A 14 -33.21 20.50 16.11
C LEU A 14 -32.64 20.07 14.74
N SER A 15 -31.92 20.96 14.09
CA SER A 15 -31.15 20.64 12.89
C SER A 15 -30.00 19.72 13.31
N ALA A 16 -30.30 18.42 13.43
CA ALA A 16 -29.28 17.41 13.49
C ALA A 16 -28.51 17.47 12.16
N GLY A 17 -27.40 18.20 12.17
CA GLY A 17 -26.46 18.22 11.05
C GLY A 17 -26.04 16.78 10.80
N ILE A 18 -26.55 16.18 9.74
CA ILE A 18 -26.09 14.90 9.22
C ILE A 18 -24.66 15.17 8.74
N HIS A 19 -23.69 15.01 9.63
CA HIS A 19 -22.29 14.90 9.24
C HIS A 19 -22.17 13.58 8.49
N SER A 20 -22.37 13.65 7.17
CA SER A 20 -22.01 12.54 6.29
C SER A 20 -20.52 12.30 6.53
N ALA A 21 -20.21 11.28 7.33
CA ALA A 21 -18.86 10.79 7.50
C ALA A 21 -18.44 10.13 6.18
N PHE A 22 -18.10 10.96 5.20
CA PHE A 22 -17.57 10.49 3.94
C PHE A 22 -16.31 9.68 4.22
N ALA A 23 -16.27 8.47 3.68
CA ALA A 23 -15.06 7.65 3.69
C ALA A 23 -13.96 8.41 2.97
N GLN A 24 -12.98 8.92 3.74
CA GLN A 24 -11.89 9.69 3.18
C GLN A 24 -10.86 8.72 2.62
N LYS A 25 -10.75 8.69 1.29
CA LYS A 25 -9.76 7.85 0.62
C LYS A 25 -8.50 8.65 0.33
N TYR A 26 -7.38 8.01 0.54
CA TYR A 26 -6.06 8.51 0.18
C TYR A 26 -5.47 7.63 -0.91
N PHE A 27 -4.80 8.23 -1.89
CA PHE A 27 -4.28 7.49 -3.03
C PHE A 27 -2.92 8.02 -3.49
N THR A 28 -2.22 7.19 -4.26
CA THR A 28 -1.09 7.61 -5.08
C THR A 28 -1.06 6.81 -6.38
N LYS A 29 -0.43 7.37 -7.41
CA LYS A 29 -0.11 6.69 -8.68
C LYS A 29 1.41 6.63 -8.94
N THR A 30 2.19 7.17 -8.01
CA THR A 30 3.64 7.33 -8.12
C THR A 30 4.35 6.78 -6.89
N GLY A 31 3.76 5.75 -6.27
CA GLY A 31 4.37 5.04 -5.16
C GLY A 31 5.68 4.37 -5.59
N SER A 32 6.66 4.38 -4.69
CA SER A 32 7.94 3.71 -4.90
C SER A 32 7.94 2.35 -4.20
N VAL A 33 8.23 1.30 -4.94
CA VAL A 33 8.47 -0.04 -4.40
C VAL A 33 9.85 -0.49 -4.86
N ASN A 34 10.67 -0.85 -3.90
CA ASN A 34 12.02 -1.34 -4.16
C ASN A 34 12.13 -2.80 -3.71
N PHE A 35 12.85 -3.61 -4.44
CA PHE A 35 13.32 -4.88 -3.95
C PHE A 35 14.85 -4.92 -3.91
N PHE A 36 15.38 -5.63 -2.93
CA PHE A 36 16.79 -5.72 -2.69
C PHE A 36 17.20 -7.15 -2.35
N SER A 37 18.21 -7.65 -3.07
CA SER A 37 18.90 -8.91 -2.82
C SER A 37 20.38 -8.63 -2.66
N LYS A 38 20.98 -9.09 -1.58
CA LYS A 38 22.42 -8.90 -1.31
C LYS A 38 23.08 -10.21 -0.95
N THR A 39 24.02 -10.63 -1.77
CA THR A 39 24.94 -11.74 -1.46
C THR A 39 26.37 -11.21 -1.35
N SER A 40 27.33 -12.10 -1.07
CA SER A 40 28.74 -11.75 -1.11
C SER A 40 29.26 -11.47 -2.53
N LEU A 41 28.57 -11.94 -3.55
CA LEU A 41 28.96 -11.85 -4.95
C LEU A 41 28.24 -10.77 -5.75
N GLU A 42 26.97 -10.50 -5.43
CA GLU A 42 26.15 -9.57 -6.20
C GLU A 42 25.16 -8.83 -5.31
N ASN A 43 24.95 -7.55 -5.62
CA ASN A 43 23.84 -6.75 -5.12
C ASN A 43 22.88 -6.53 -6.26
N ILE A 44 21.60 -6.86 -6.05
CA ILE A 44 20.52 -6.62 -7.00
C ILE A 44 19.58 -5.65 -6.34
N ASP A 45 19.44 -4.48 -6.93
CA ASP A 45 18.55 -3.41 -6.50
C ASP A 45 17.67 -3.00 -7.69
N ALA A 46 16.38 -2.97 -7.48
CA ALA A 46 15.46 -2.49 -8.50
C ALA A 46 14.28 -1.73 -7.89
N THR A 47 13.90 -0.65 -8.54
CA THR A 47 12.87 0.26 -8.05
C THR A 47 11.77 0.45 -9.08
N ASN A 48 10.53 0.28 -8.65
CA ASN A 48 9.33 0.66 -9.39
C ASN A 48 8.78 1.96 -8.80
N LYS A 49 8.67 3.02 -9.59
CA LYS A 49 8.16 4.34 -9.17
C LYS A 49 6.73 4.62 -9.67
N LYS A 50 6.03 3.58 -10.09
CA LYS A 50 4.67 3.66 -10.68
C LYS A 50 3.66 2.78 -9.94
N ALA A 51 3.94 2.46 -8.67
CA ALA A 51 2.98 1.74 -7.86
C ALA A 51 1.76 2.63 -7.55
N THR A 52 0.58 2.05 -7.70
CA THR A 52 -0.67 2.69 -7.29
C THR A 52 -1.07 2.18 -5.92
N CYS A 53 -1.60 3.05 -5.08
CA CYS A 53 -2.15 2.66 -3.78
C CYS A 53 -3.43 3.45 -3.49
N VAL A 54 -4.39 2.78 -2.86
CA VAL A 54 -5.58 3.41 -2.26
C VAL A 54 -5.71 2.91 -0.83
N ILE A 55 -5.94 3.84 0.11
CA ILE A 55 -6.24 3.55 1.51
C ILE A 55 -7.57 4.21 1.87
N ASP A 56 -8.49 3.46 2.43
CA ASP A 56 -9.70 3.97 3.07
C ASP A 56 -9.41 4.22 4.55
N SER A 57 -9.40 5.49 4.95
CA SER A 57 -9.05 5.88 6.33
C SER A 57 -10.07 5.47 7.39
N LYS A 58 -11.29 5.12 6.98
CA LYS A 58 -12.36 4.70 7.89
C LYS A 58 -12.33 3.20 8.13
N THR A 59 -12.15 2.42 7.07
CA THR A 59 -12.22 0.96 7.14
C THR A 59 -10.85 0.29 7.30
N GLY A 60 -9.77 1.01 6.97
CA GLY A 60 -8.43 0.49 6.92
C GLY A 60 -8.14 -0.33 5.66
N GLN A 61 -9.10 -0.47 4.73
CA GLN A 61 -8.85 -1.18 3.49
C GLN A 61 -7.69 -0.54 2.72
N ILE A 62 -6.79 -1.38 2.24
CA ILE A 62 -5.64 -0.96 1.45
C ILE A 62 -5.52 -1.86 0.20
N GLU A 63 -5.38 -1.22 -0.95
CA GLU A 63 -5.07 -1.90 -2.20
C GLU A 63 -3.83 -1.26 -2.83
N ILE A 64 -2.87 -2.11 -3.24
CA ILE A 64 -1.67 -1.70 -3.96
C ILE A 64 -1.57 -2.52 -5.23
N ALA A 65 -1.19 -1.88 -6.34
CA ALA A 65 -0.90 -2.57 -7.59
C ALA A 65 0.29 -1.91 -8.29
N LEU A 66 1.11 -2.74 -8.93
CA LEU A 66 2.23 -2.30 -9.76
C LEU A 66 2.41 -3.22 -10.97
N LEU A 67 3.00 -2.67 -12.03
CA LEU A 67 3.39 -3.43 -13.22
C LEU A 67 4.80 -4.00 -13.01
N MET A 68 5.01 -5.28 -13.27
CA MET A 68 6.32 -5.91 -13.12
C MET A 68 7.36 -5.31 -14.07
N LYS A 69 6.98 -5.02 -15.32
CA LYS A 69 7.85 -4.34 -16.32
C LYS A 69 8.29 -2.92 -15.94
N ALA A 70 7.68 -2.31 -14.94
CA ALA A 70 8.05 -0.97 -14.49
C ALA A 70 9.14 -0.94 -13.41
N PHE A 71 9.70 -2.09 -13.07
CA PHE A 71 10.93 -2.14 -12.28
C PHE A 71 12.13 -1.71 -13.12
N GLU A 72 12.90 -0.76 -12.61
CA GLU A 72 14.10 -0.22 -13.21
C GLU A 72 15.33 -0.77 -12.48
N PHE A 73 16.28 -1.31 -13.23
CA PHE A 73 17.53 -1.88 -12.75
C PHE A 73 18.71 -1.03 -13.20
N GLU A 74 19.82 -1.08 -12.49
CA GLU A 74 21.07 -0.45 -12.92
C GLU A 74 21.59 -1.07 -14.24
N LYS A 75 21.49 -2.42 -14.36
CA LYS A 75 21.97 -3.16 -15.52
C LYS A 75 20.79 -3.64 -16.38
N ALA A 76 20.75 -3.24 -17.65
CA ALA A 76 19.67 -3.63 -18.58
C ALA A 76 19.50 -5.15 -18.70
N LEU A 77 20.59 -5.93 -18.71
CA LEU A 77 20.53 -7.37 -18.78
C LEU A 77 19.87 -8.00 -17.55
N MET A 78 20.06 -7.41 -16.34
CA MET A 78 19.34 -7.86 -15.15
C MET A 78 17.85 -7.60 -15.25
N GLN A 79 17.47 -6.46 -15.82
CA GLN A 79 16.06 -6.13 -16.05
C GLN A 79 15.40 -7.09 -17.06
N GLU A 80 16.11 -7.44 -18.11
CA GLU A 80 15.66 -8.42 -19.11
C GLU A 80 15.44 -9.80 -18.45
N HIS A 81 16.46 -10.34 -17.75
CA HIS A 81 16.35 -11.61 -17.04
C HIS A 81 15.24 -11.61 -15.99
N PHE A 82 15.08 -10.51 -15.24
CA PHE A 82 13.99 -10.35 -14.28
C PHE A 82 12.63 -10.52 -14.96
N ASN A 83 12.42 -9.81 -16.08
CA ASN A 83 11.14 -9.82 -16.77
C ASN A 83 10.84 -11.16 -17.45
N GLU A 84 11.85 -11.79 -18.06
CA GLU A 84 11.65 -12.98 -18.91
C GLU A 84 11.76 -14.27 -18.12
N ASN A 85 12.79 -14.39 -17.26
CA ASN A 85 13.15 -15.66 -16.66
C ASN A 85 12.66 -15.84 -15.22
N TYR A 86 12.47 -14.72 -14.46
CA TYR A 86 12.08 -14.82 -13.05
C TYR A 86 10.61 -14.54 -12.83
N VAL A 87 10.11 -13.40 -13.29
CA VAL A 87 8.72 -13.00 -13.01
C VAL A 87 7.77 -13.22 -14.18
N GLU A 88 8.28 -13.63 -15.34
CA GLU A 88 7.51 -13.88 -16.57
C GLU A 88 6.50 -12.74 -16.81
N SER A 89 6.99 -11.49 -16.87
CA SER A 89 6.15 -10.28 -16.81
C SER A 89 5.16 -10.15 -17.97
N ASP A 90 5.33 -10.89 -19.06
CA ASP A 90 4.35 -10.99 -20.15
C ASP A 90 3.14 -11.85 -19.74
N LYS A 91 3.37 -12.89 -18.97
CA LYS A 91 2.34 -13.80 -18.47
C LYS A 91 1.71 -13.30 -17.16
N PHE A 92 2.53 -12.73 -16.29
CA PHE A 92 2.14 -12.20 -14.99
C PHE A 92 2.49 -10.71 -14.87
N PRO A 93 1.78 -9.82 -15.58
CA PRO A 93 2.19 -8.43 -15.74
C PRO A 93 2.10 -7.58 -14.47
N LYS A 94 1.42 -8.06 -13.42
CA LYS A 94 1.13 -7.27 -12.21
C LYS A 94 1.46 -8.03 -10.95
N ALA A 95 1.94 -7.29 -9.94
CA ALA A 95 1.82 -7.67 -8.55
C ALA A 95 0.74 -6.81 -7.87
N THR A 96 -0.04 -7.42 -6.96
CA THR A 96 -1.11 -6.75 -6.24
C THR A 96 -1.13 -7.15 -4.78
N PHE A 97 -1.41 -6.19 -3.90
CA PHE A 97 -1.71 -6.44 -2.51
C PHE A 97 -3.12 -5.94 -2.19
N LYS A 98 -3.93 -6.77 -1.54
CA LYS A 98 -5.25 -6.41 -1.03
C LYS A 98 -5.35 -6.80 0.44
N GLY A 99 -5.66 -5.85 1.30
CA GLY A 99 -5.68 -6.11 2.73
C GLY A 99 -6.27 -5.00 3.57
N ASN A 100 -5.94 -5.02 4.85
CA ASN A 100 -6.39 -4.06 5.83
C ASN A 100 -5.26 -3.62 6.75
N ILE A 101 -5.29 -2.36 7.13
CA ILE A 101 -4.59 -1.80 8.27
C ILE A 101 -5.46 -2.08 9.48
N THR A 102 -5.08 -3.06 10.31
CA THR A 102 -5.94 -3.60 11.36
C THR A 102 -6.15 -2.66 12.54
N ASN A 103 -5.22 -1.72 12.74
CA ASN A 103 -5.28 -0.67 13.77
C ASN A 103 -5.50 0.73 13.19
N ILE A 104 -6.26 0.86 12.08
CA ILE A 104 -6.48 2.14 11.38
C ILE A 104 -7.06 3.22 12.30
N THR A 105 -7.81 2.85 13.32
CA THR A 105 -8.39 3.77 14.30
C THR A 105 -7.35 4.51 15.15
N SER A 106 -6.11 4.00 15.21
CA SER A 106 -5.00 4.68 15.88
C SER A 106 -4.35 5.78 15.03
N VAL A 107 -4.69 5.85 13.74
CA VAL A 107 -4.11 6.81 12.79
C VAL A 107 -4.99 8.06 12.71
N ASN A 108 -4.42 9.22 13.02
CA ASN A 108 -5.07 10.49 12.79
C ASN A 108 -4.50 11.17 11.53
N PHE A 109 -5.24 11.11 10.45
CA PHE A 109 -4.83 11.64 9.14
C PHE A 109 -4.80 13.18 9.06
N THR A 110 -5.29 13.89 10.10
CA THR A 110 -5.33 15.36 10.15
C THR A 110 -4.35 15.97 11.13
N LYS A 111 -3.71 15.15 11.97
CA LYS A 111 -2.77 15.61 13.00
C LYS A 111 -1.36 15.13 12.67
N ASP A 112 -0.40 16.03 12.68
CA ASP A 112 1.01 15.70 12.51
C ASP A 112 1.45 14.65 13.54
N GLY A 113 2.14 13.62 13.05
CA GLY A 113 2.61 12.52 13.88
C GLY A 113 3.10 11.33 13.05
N SER A 114 3.67 10.36 13.74
CA SER A 114 4.05 9.07 13.19
C SER A 114 3.21 7.97 13.84
N TYR A 115 2.51 7.20 13.03
CA TYR A 115 1.54 6.21 13.44
C TYR A 115 1.99 4.83 12.99
N PRO A 116 2.47 3.97 13.90
CA PRO A 116 2.75 2.57 13.58
C PRO A 116 1.48 1.85 13.17
N VAL A 117 1.55 1.04 12.13
CA VAL A 117 0.40 0.30 11.60
C VAL A 117 0.71 -1.18 11.45
N ASP A 118 -0.29 -2.01 11.73
CA ASP A 118 -0.27 -3.44 11.48
C ASP A 118 -1.09 -3.74 10.22
N ILE A 119 -0.49 -4.43 9.27
CA ILE A 119 -1.04 -4.66 7.94
C ILE A 119 -1.21 -6.16 7.73
N THR A 120 -2.41 -6.58 7.33
CA THR A 120 -2.70 -7.97 6.97
C THR A 120 -3.41 -8.01 5.62
N GLY A 121 -3.14 -9.03 4.81
CA GLY A 121 -3.79 -9.13 3.51
C GLY A 121 -3.23 -10.26 2.66
N LYS A 122 -3.46 -10.16 1.36
CA LYS A 122 -3.01 -11.12 0.35
C LYS A 122 -2.12 -10.41 -0.67
N LEU A 123 -0.93 -10.95 -0.85
CA LEU A 123 -0.01 -10.55 -1.91
C LEU A 123 -0.14 -11.55 -3.05
N THR A 124 -0.44 -11.04 -4.25
CA THR A 124 -0.45 -11.83 -5.47
C THR A 124 0.71 -11.39 -6.36
N MET A 125 1.56 -12.31 -6.73
CA MET A 125 2.71 -12.11 -7.61
C MET A 125 2.98 -13.41 -8.36
N HIS A 126 3.41 -13.34 -9.63
CA HIS A 126 3.72 -14.50 -10.45
C HIS A 126 2.60 -15.55 -10.47
N GLY A 127 1.33 -15.10 -10.52
CA GLY A 127 0.13 -15.95 -10.52
C GLY A 127 -0.22 -16.60 -9.17
N VAL A 128 0.60 -16.45 -8.13
CA VAL A 128 0.41 -17.05 -6.82
C VAL A 128 -0.05 -16.00 -5.80
N THR A 129 -1.02 -16.37 -4.96
CA THR A 129 -1.54 -15.52 -3.89
C THR A 129 -1.20 -16.12 -2.53
N LYS A 130 -0.57 -15.34 -1.66
CA LYS A 130 -0.21 -15.74 -0.29
C LYS A 130 -0.75 -14.75 0.73
N ASP A 131 -1.12 -15.26 1.90
CA ASP A 131 -1.40 -14.41 3.06
C ASP A 131 -0.12 -13.73 3.54
N MET A 132 -0.22 -12.44 3.87
CA MET A 132 0.88 -11.63 4.33
C MET A 132 0.49 -10.84 5.57
N LYS A 133 1.43 -10.74 6.52
CA LYS A 133 1.34 -9.85 7.68
C LYS A 133 2.64 -9.07 7.77
N THR A 134 2.53 -7.77 7.92
CA THR A 134 3.68 -6.89 8.08
C THR A 134 3.34 -5.69 8.95
N LYS A 135 4.36 -4.94 9.32
CA LYS A 135 4.25 -3.66 10.00
C LYS A 135 4.62 -2.53 9.06
N GLY A 136 4.08 -1.36 9.32
CA GLY A 136 4.41 -0.16 8.58
C GLY A 136 4.29 1.08 9.45
N SER A 137 4.42 2.23 8.84
CA SER A 137 4.21 3.51 9.48
C SER A 137 3.48 4.45 8.53
N ILE A 138 2.53 5.22 9.07
CA ILE A 138 1.93 6.35 8.39
C ILE A 138 2.43 7.62 9.09
N VAL A 139 3.13 8.48 8.35
CA VAL A 139 3.61 9.77 8.83
C VAL A 139 2.74 10.86 8.23
N VAL A 140 2.13 11.67 9.08
CA VAL A 140 1.41 12.89 8.70
C VAL A 140 2.26 14.08 9.07
N LYS A 141 2.57 14.95 8.12
CA LYS A 141 3.35 16.16 8.35
C LYS A 141 2.88 17.28 7.43
N SER A 142 2.38 18.37 8.02
CA SER A 142 1.91 19.56 7.28
C SER A 142 0.92 19.19 6.15
N GLY A 143 -0.03 18.30 6.45
CA GLY A 143 -1.04 17.82 5.49
C GLY A 143 -0.54 16.83 4.44
N LYS A 144 0.75 16.51 4.42
CA LYS A 144 1.33 15.45 3.58
C LYS A 144 1.30 14.12 4.33
N ILE A 145 0.96 13.05 3.61
CA ILE A 145 0.87 11.71 4.18
C ILE A 145 1.85 10.80 3.46
N ASN A 146 2.72 10.17 4.24
CA ASN A 146 3.66 9.17 3.73
C ASN A 146 3.42 7.84 4.45
N ALA A 147 3.16 6.79 3.71
CA ALA A 147 3.05 5.43 4.24
C ALA A 147 4.26 4.61 3.81
N THR A 148 4.87 3.90 4.75
CA THR A 148 6.04 3.06 4.50
C THR A 148 5.85 1.67 5.10
N THR A 149 6.39 0.66 4.44
CA THR A 149 6.48 -0.70 4.99
C THR A 149 7.71 -1.40 4.43
N GLU A 150 8.19 -2.41 5.18
CA GLU A 150 9.27 -3.29 4.77
C GLU A 150 8.93 -4.72 5.17
N PHE A 151 9.16 -5.66 4.28
CA PHE A 151 8.92 -7.08 4.50
C PHE A 151 9.82 -7.94 3.61
N GLN A 152 9.80 -9.24 3.83
CA GLN A 152 10.53 -10.20 3.02
C GLN A 152 9.57 -11.11 2.25
N VAL A 153 10.00 -11.49 1.05
CA VAL A 153 9.30 -12.43 0.17
C VAL A 153 10.23 -13.59 -0.13
N LEU A 154 9.79 -14.81 0.19
CA LEU A 154 10.49 -16.02 -0.22
C LEU A 154 10.09 -16.36 -1.68
N LEU A 155 11.06 -16.37 -2.59
CA LEU A 155 10.81 -16.55 -4.03
C LEU A 155 10.10 -17.87 -4.33
N ALA A 156 10.47 -18.95 -3.64
CA ALA A 156 9.84 -20.26 -3.80
C ALA A 156 8.34 -20.25 -3.46
N ASP A 157 7.88 -19.38 -2.57
CA ASP A 157 6.46 -19.24 -2.23
C ASP A 157 5.62 -18.75 -3.41
N TYR A 158 6.26 -18.11 -4.37
CA TYR A 158 5.62 -17.57 -5.58
C TYR A 158 6.05 -18.32 -6.85
N HIS A 159 6.60 -19.52 -6.70
CA HIS A 159 7.09 -20.36 -7.81
C HIS A 159 8.12 -19.64 -8.70
N ILE A 160 8.91 -18.74 -8.12
CA ILE A 160 10.02 -18.09 -8.80
C ILE A 160 11.28 -18.89 -8.51
N GLU A 161 11.79 -19.55 -9.53
CA GLU A 161 12.96 -20.41 -9.44
C GLU A 161 14.25 -19.62 -9.71
N ILE A 162 15.30 -19.90 -8.94
CA ILE A 162 16.64 -19.37 -9.17
C ILE A 162 17.45 -20.48 -9.88
N PRO A 163 17.93 -20.24 -11.11
CA PRO A 163 18.78 -21.20 -11.79
C PRO A 163 20.06 -21.53 -10.98
N ALA A 164 20.46 -22.79 -10.94
CA ALA A 164 21.61 -23.24 -10.15
C ALA A 164 22.92 -22.49 -10.46
N VAL A 165 23.10 -22.03 -11.69
CA VAL A 165 24.30 -21.29 -12.14
C VAL A 165 24.43 -19.88 -11.53
N VAL A 166 23.37 -19.36 -10.89
CA VAL A 166 23.33 -18.03 -10.26
C VAL A 166 22.78 -18.09 -8.82
N GLU A 167 22.64 -19.28 -8.25
CA GLU A 167 22.06 -19.46 -6.90
C GLU A 167 22.85 -18.71 -5.80
N ASP A 168 24.16 -18.60 -5.96
CA ASP A 168 25.06 -17.88 -5.06
C ASP A 168 24.99 -16.33 -5.21
N LYS A 169 24.35 -15.84 -6.27
CA LYS A 169 24.20 -14.40 -6.57
C LYS A 169 22.85 -13.82 -6.18
N ILE A 170 21.87 -14.65 -5.89
CA ILE A 170 20.49 -14.22 -5.60
C ILE A 170 20.03 -14.78 -4.26
N GLN A 171 19.57 -13.94 -3.35
CA GLN A 171 18.95 -14.41 -2.12
C GLN A 171 17.62 -15.12 -2.39
N LYS A 172 17.37 -16.23 -1.68
CA LYS A 172 16.07 -16.93 -1.73
C LYS A 172 14.96 -16.10 -1.10
N SER A 173 15.29 -15.22 -0.16
CA SER A 173 14.38 -14.29 0.50
C SER A 173 14.76 -12.86 0.12
N ILE A 174 13.86 -12.18 -0.55
CA ILE A 174 14.06 -10.82 -1.09
C ILE A 174 13.41 -9.80 -0.16
N LYS A 175 14.16 -8.77 0.19
CA LYS A 175 13.66 -7.62 0.94
C LYS A 175 12.87 -6.71 0.00
N ILE A 176 11.64 -6.39 0.40
CA ILE A 176 10.77 -5.43 -0.29
C ILE A 176 10.54 -4.25 0.63
N SER A 177 10.70 -3.04 0.11
CA SER A 177 10.29 -1.81 0.79
C SER A 177 9.36 -0.98 -0.09
N ALA A 178 8.35 -0.38 0.52
CA ALA A 178 7.42 0.50 -0.16
C ALA A 178 7.37 1.87 0.54
N THR A 179 7.36 2.93 -0.27
CA THR A 179 7.20 4.32 0.16
C THR A 179 6.11 4.96 -0.69
N LEU A 180 5.03 5.36 -0.05
CA LEU A 180 3.80 5.81 -0.71
C LEU A 180 3.46 7.23 -0.22
N TRP A 181 3.64 8.22 -1.08
CA TRP A 181 3.15 9.58 -0.84
C TRP A 181 1.70 9.67 -1.28
N LEU A 182 0.82 9.86 -0.31
CA LEU A 182 -0.62 9.78 -0.49
C LEU A 182 -1.24 11.16 -0.52
N GLU A 183 -2.16 11.35 -1.44
CA GLU A 183 -3.02 12.52 -1.56
C GLU A 183 -4.46 12.14 -1.24
N GLN A 184 -5.23 13.07 -0.70
CA GLN A 184 -6.65 12.86 -0.49
C GLN A 184 -7.35 12.77 -1.84
N LEU A 185 -8.14 11.72 -2.04
CA LEU A 185 -8.97 11.61 -3.24
C LEU A 185 -10.08 12.67 -3.15
N ALA A 186 -10.04 13.63 -4.06
CA ALA A 186 -11.14 14.58 -4.20
C ALA A 186 -12.42 13.83 -4.63
N GLN A 187 -13.53 14.20 -4.00
CA GLN A 187 -14.84 13.65 -4.31
C GLN A 187 -15.47 14.37 -5.50
#